data_122a84d613f917a969553a3cadac569d
#
_entry.id   122a84d613f917a969553a3cadac569d
#
_cell.length_a   1.000
_cell.length_b   1.000
_cell.length_c   1.000
_cell.angle_alpha   90.00
_cell.angle_beta   90.00
_cell.angle_gamma   90.00
#
_symmetry.space_group_name_H-M   'P 1'
#
loop_
_entity.id
_entity.type
_entity.pdbx_description
1 polymer ?
#
loop_
_entity_poly.entity_id
_entity_poly.type
_entity_poly.pdbx_seq_one_letter_code
_entity_poly.pdbx_strand_id
1 'polypeptide(L)'
;MYLWRRLASQKWWNDSEKELRAIAGNELAIIERPGRKQLQLEVASSSRTELQSLATQFRGQVEKLPADWQKRFSPKQKTTPLRIGQRLTVVRSRKNRLSTKELIIPTGAAFGTGEHETTAMSLRLLEKLTRNWKPGWSIVDLGTGSGILALAAKRFEATRVIGIDSDPTAISTAKENARANKVHDVNFRVGDVRRCKLGKSRLRGTSYRGEVDVVTANLFSDLLIEILPKLKAARWLILSGVLREQERDVTRALKRNKIDILQLHRRGKWVAILAVIR
;
A
#
# COMPACT_ATOMS: atom_id res chain seq x y z
N MET A 1 10.41 9.47 -25.16
CA MET A 1 10.15 8.22 -24.47
C MET A 1 9.81 7.15 -25.50
N TYR A 2 10.33 5.95 -25.35
CA TYR A 2 10.06 4.78 -26.19
C TYR A 2 9.55 3.65 -25.34
N LEU A 3 8.84 2.71 -25.94
CA LEU A 3 8.25 1.53 -25.27
C LEU A 3 8.62 0.28 -26.08
N TRP A 4 9.25 -0.68 -25.42
CA TRP A 4 9.35 -2.03 -25.93
C TRP A 4 8.17 -2.84 -25.42
N ARG A 5 7.54 -3.62 -26.30
CA ARG A 5 6.40 -4.47 -25.97
C ARG A 5 6.54 -5.85 -26.56
N ARG A 6 6.19 -6.87 -25.78
CA ARG A 6 6.10 -8.26 -26.22
C ARG A 6 4.91 -8.98 -25.61
N LEU A 7 4.26 -9.83 -26.41
CA LEU A 7 3.32 -10.83 -25.91
C LEU A 7 4.09 -12.16 -25.76
N ALA A 8 4.04 -12.75 -24.58
CA ALA A 8 4.77 -13.96 -24.22
C ALA A 8 3.85 -15.01 -23.61
N SER A 9 4.13 -16.29 -23.85
CA SER A 9 3.50 -17.39 -23.12
C SER A 9 4.05 -17.47 -21.69
N GLN A 10 3.31 -18.07 -20.77
CA GLN A 10 3.80 -18.30 -19.39
C GLN A 10 5.09 -19.12 -19.39
N LYS A 11 5.20 -20.13 -20.27
CA LYS A 11 6.43 -20.93 -20.38
C LYS A 11 7.62 -20.05 -20.77
N TRP A 12 7.48 -19.23 -21.83
CA TRP A 12 8.55 -18.34 -22.26
C TRP A 12 8.96 -17.36 -21.17
N TRP A 13 7.97 -16.81 -20.42
CA TRP A 13 8.22 -15.92 -19.30
C TRP A 13 9.07 -16.60 -18.23
N ASN A 14 8.68 -17.79 -17.78
CA ASN A 14 9.41 -18.55 -16.76
C ASN A 14 10.88 -18.80 -17.15
N ASP A 15 11.13 -19.06 -18.45
CA ASP A 15 12.47 -19.32 -18.97
C ASP A 15 13.33 -18.04 -19.09
N SER A 16 12.71 -16.87 -19.29
CA SER A 16 13.39 -15.61 -19.61
C SER A 16 13.31 -14.55 -18.48
N GLU A 17 12.53 -14.78 -17.44
CA GLU A 17 12.26 -13.80 -16.39
C GLU A 17 13.51 -13.25 -15.73
N LYS A 18 14.42 -14.16 -15.33
CA LYS A 18 15.64 -13.78 -14.60
C LYS A 18 16.52 -12.85 -15.42
N GLU A 19 16.71 -13.16 -16.69
CA GLU A 19 17.55 -12.41 -17.59
C GLU A 19 16.93 -11.06 -17.96
N LEU A 20 15.62 -11.06 -18.27
CA LEU A 20 14.88 -9.83 -18.60
C LEU A 20 14.82 -8.86 -17.41
N ARG A 21 14.64 -9.37 -16.19
CA ARG A 21 14.68 -8.55 -14.98
C ARG A 21 16.07 -8.00 -14.69
N ALA A 22 17.13 -8.75 -14.99
CA ALA A 22 18.50 -8.28 -14.81
C ALA A 22 18.80 -7.06 -15.71
N ILE A 23 18.23 -7.03 -16.92
CA ILE A 23 18.45 -5.95 -17.90
C ILE A 23 17.47 -4.79 -17.69
N ALA A 24 16.19 -5.08 -17.54
CA ALA A 24 15.14 -4.06 -17.49
C ALA A 24 14.85 -3.53 -16.08
N GLY A 25 15.32 -4.20 -15.04
CA GLY A 25 15.18 -3.77 -13.64
C GLY A 25 13.71 -3.44 -13.27
N ASN A 26 13.53 -2.30 -12.63
CA ASN A 26 12.22 -1.80 -12.18
C ASN A 26 11.34 -1.25 -13.31
N GLU A 27 11.88 -1.07 -14.51
CA GLU A 27 11.15 -0.54 -15.68
C GLU A 27 10.31 -1.63 -16.39
N LEU A 28 10.44 -2.88 -15.97
CA LEU A 28 9.67 -3.99 -16.53
C LEU A 28 8.27 -4.05 -15.94
N ALA A 29 7.26 -3.80 -16.78
CA ALA A 29 5.86 -4.02 -16.46
C ALA A 29 5.36 -5.35 -17.03
N ILE A 30 4.66 -6.13 -16.22
CA ILE A 30 4.02 -7.40 -16.59
C ILE A 30 2.52 -7.20 -16.48
N ILE A 31 1.82 -7.32 -17.61
CA ILE A 31 0.39 -7.05 -17.71
C ILE A 31 -0.34 -8.35 -18.02
N GLU A 32 -1.07 -8.86 -17.05
CA GLU A 32 -2.00 -9.97 -17.21
C GLU A 32 -3.39 -9.44 -17.55
N ARG A 33 -4.01 -9.99 -18.59
CA ARG A 33 -5.38 -9.64 -18.96
C ARG A 33 -6.31 -10.82 -18.71
N PRO A 34 -7.44 -10.64 -17.99
CA PRO A 34 -8.41 -11.70 -17.78
C PRO A 34 -8.84 -12.33 -19.11
N GLY A 35 -8.81 -13.67 -19.18
CA GLY A 35 -9.20 -14.43 -20.37
C GLY A 35 -8.13 -14.55 -21.47
N ARG A 36 -6.95 -13.97 -21.31
CA ARG A 36 -5.82 -14.17 -22.25
C ARG A 36 -4.78 -15.11 -21.64
N LYS A 37 -4.30 -16.05 -22.46
CA LYS A 37 -3.23 -17.01 -22.10
C LYS A 37 -1.82 -16.43 -22.21
N GLN A 38 -1.69 -15.20 -22.67
CA GLN A 38 -0.41 -14.52 -22.89
C GLN A 38 -0.24 -13.35 -21.96
N LEU A 39 0.99 -13.20 -21.45
CA LEU A 39 1.45 -12.04 -20.72
C LEU A 39 1.86 -10.94 -21.70
N GLN A 40 1.52 -9.70 -21.40
CA GLN A 40 2.06 -8.55 -22.11
C GLN A 40 3.18 -7.96 -21.27
N LEU A 41 4.40 -7.95 -21.81
CA LEU A 41 5.59 -7.40 -21.20
C LEU A 41 5.89 -6.05 -21.81
N GLU A 42 6.21 -5.05 -20.99
CA GLU A 42 6.51 -3.70 -21.42
C GLU A 42 7.73 -3.15 -20.66
N VAL A 43 8.61 -2.45 -21.36
CA VAL A 43 9.74 -1.70 -20.79
C VAL A 43 9.76 -0.31 -21.43
N ALA A 44 9.75 0.74 -20.61
CA ALA A 44 9.83 2.11 -21.08
C ALA A 44 11.24 2.68 -20.86
N SER A 45 11.81 3.38 -21.86
CA SER A 45 13.10 4.07 -21.73
C SER A 45 13.10 5.36 -22.55
N SER A 46 13.93 6.31 -22.14
CA SER A 46 14.27 7.46 -22.96
C SER A 46 15.22 7.11 -24.11
N SER A 47 15.96 6.01 -23.98
CA SER A 47 16.92 5.51 -24.98
C SER A 47 16.26 4.50 -25.92
N ARG A 48 16.16 4.87 -27.20
CA ARG A 48 15.69 3.96 -28.24
C ARG A 48 16.65 2.78 -28.44
N THR A 49 17.94 3.03 -28.31
CA THR A 49 18.99 2.03 -28.53
C THR A 49 18.94 0.89 -27.52
N GLU A 50 18.72 1.21 -26.25
CA GLU A 50 18.52 0.21 -25.18
C GLU A 50 17.34 -0.71 -25.48
N LEU A 51 16.20 -0.14 -25.88
CA LEU A 51 15.02 -0.93 -26.20
C LEU A 51 15.16 -1.74 -27.50
N GLN A 52 15.99 -1.28 -28.45
CA GLN A 52 16.32 -2.05 -29.65
C GLN A 52 17.19 -3.27 -29.30
N SER A 53 18.12 -3.14 -28.36
CA SER A 53 18.89 -4.28 -27.84
C SER A 53 17.98 -5.32 -27.18
N LEU A 54 17.02 -4.88 -26.38
CA LEU A 54 15.96 -5.76 -25.81
C LEU A 54 15.14 -6.44 -26.90
N ALA A 55 14.76 -5.70 -27.95
CA ALA A 55 13.98 -6.27 -29.07
C ALA A 55 14.78 -7.29 -29.88
N THR A 56 16.09 -7.11 -30.00
CA THR A 56 16.99 -8.07 -30.66
C THR A 56 17.11 -9.35 -29.85
N GLN A 57 17.34 -9.24 -28.55
CA GLN A 57 17.57 -10.36 -27.65
C GLN A 57 16.29 -11.13 -27.32
N PHE A 58 15.24 -10.40 -26.95
CA PHE A 58 13.97 -11.00 -26.49
C PHE A 58 12.86 -10.92 -27.54
N ARG A 59 13.11 -10.45 -28.75
CA ARG A 59 12.10 -10.10 -29.74
C ARG A 59 11.13 -9.06 -29.17
N GLY A 60 10.09 -8.70 -29.90
CA GLY A 60 9.12 -7.68 -29.52
C GLY A 60 9.22 -6.46 -30.43
N GLN A 61 8.44 -5.44 -30.11
CA GLN A 61 8.34 -4.23 -30.91
C GLN A 61 8.75 -3.01 -30.09
N VAL A 62 9.47 -2.08 -30.70
CA VAL A 62 9.83 -0.79 -30.10
C VAL A 62 9.05 0.31 -30.80
N GLU A 63 8.24 1.02 -30.06
CA GLU A 63 7.44 2.15 -30.55
C GLU A 63 7.83 3.46 -29.86
N LYS A 64 7.74 4.58 -30.56
CA LYS A 64 7.85 5.90 -29.96
C LYS A 64 6.53 6.27 -29.33
N LEU A 65 6.54 6.57 -28.05
CA LEU A 65 5.34 7.03 -27.36
C LEU A 65 5.02 8.47 -27.78
N PRO A 66 3.72 8.83 -27.98
CA PRO A 66 3.30 10.19 -28.22
C PRO A 66 3.77 11.14 -27.11
N ALA A 67 3.95 12.42 -27.40
CA ALA A 67 4.38 13.40 -26.38
C ALA A 67 3.45 13.45 -25.16
N ASP A 68 2.17 13.19 -25.37
CA ASP A 68 1.12 13.15 -24.35
C ASP A 68 0.83 11.72 -23.80
N TRP A 69 1.77 10.77 -24.02
CA TRP A 69 1.58 9.34 -23.64
C TRP A 69 1.18 9.16 -22.17
N GLN A 70 1.76 9.94 -21.27
CA GLN A 70 1.42 9.89 -19.86
C GLN A 70 -0.07 10.16 -19.61
N LYS A 71 -0.67 11.11 -20.38
CA LYS A 71 -2.10 11.40 -20.29
C LYS A 71 -2.95 10.31 -20.92
N ARG A 72 -2.48 9.68 -22.01
CA ARG A 72 -3.23 8.63 -22.75
C ARG A 72 -3.18 7.27 -22.04
N PHE A 73 -2.05 6.93 -21.44
CA PHE A 73 -1.82 5.65 -20.77
C PHE A 73 -1.99 5.73 -19.24
N SER A 74 -2.18 6.92 -18.69
CA SER A 74 -2.68 7.02 -17.31
C SER A 74 -4.03 6.31 -17.25
N PRO A 75 -4.19 5.29 -16.41
CA PRO A 75 -5.50 4.65 -16.25
C PRO A 75 -6.50 5.76 -15.95
N LYS A 76 -7.69 5.73 -16.61
CA LYS A 76 -8.76 6.70 -16.34
C LYS A 76 -8.96 6.73 -14.84
N GLN A 77 -8.36 7.72 -14.20
CA GLN A 77 -8.37 7.85 -12.74
C GLN A 77 -9.83 7.97 -12.35
N LYS A 78 -10.30 7.08 -11.51
CA LYS A 78 -11.62 7.22 -10.92
C LYS A 78 -11.60 8.54 -10.14
N THR A 79 -12.14 9.59 -10.74
CA THR A 79 -12.24 10.92 -10.13
C THR A 79 -13.25 10.95 -8.98
N THR A 80 -13.94 9.83 -8.76
CA THR A 80 -14.96 9.69 -7.74
C THR A 80 -14.31 9.65 -6.36
N PRO A 81 -14.67 10.57 -5.45
CA PRO A 81 -14.16 10.57 -4.09
C PRO A 81 -14.47 9.25 -3.38
N LEU A 82 -13.50 8.72 -2.64
CA LEU A 82 -13.70 7.52 -1.83
C LEU A 82 -14.30 7.92 -0.48
N ARG A 83 -15.58 7.61 -0.26
CA ARG A 83 -16.26 7.84 1.02
C ARG A 83 -15.98 6.69 2.00
N ILE A 84 -15.56 7.04 3.21
CA ILE A 84 -15.28 6.15 4.33
C ILE A 84 -16.23 6.49 5.48
N GLY A 85 -17.32 5.75 5.58
CA GLY A 85 -18.38 6.05 6.52
C GLY A 85 -18.89 7.49 6.34
N GLN A 86 -19.17 8.16 7.48
CA GLN A 86 -19.58 9.56 7.51
C GLN A 86 -18.44 10.51 7.93
N ARG A 87 -17.27 9.96 8.28
CA ARG A 87 -16.17 10.70 8.91
C ARG A 87 -15.10 11.15 7.93
N LEU A 88 -14.94 10.47 6.78
CA LEU A 88 -13.83 10.76 5.86
C LEU A 88 -14.23 10.60 4.40
N THR A 89 -13.73 11.51 3.57
CA THR A 89 -13.77 11.42 2.12
C THR A 89 -12.35 11.61 1.58
N VAL A 90 -11.82 10.60 0.89
CA VAL A 90 -10.51 10.71 0.22
C VAL A 90 -10.72 11.27 -1.17
N VAL A 91 -9.98 12.35 -1.49
CA VAL A 91 -10.01 13.05 -2.78
C VAL A 91 -8.60 13.12 -3.38
N ARG A 92 -8.50 13.28 -4.71
CA ARG A 92 -7.22 13.32 -5.44
C ARG A 92 -6.57 14.69 -5.48
N SER A 93 -7.39 15.69 -5.58
CA SER A 93 -6.96 17.08 -5.70
C SER A 93 -7.91 17.99 -4.96
N ARG A 94 -7.38 19.14 -4.61
CA ARG A 94 -8.16 20.19 -3.97
C ARG A 94 -9.01 20.91 -5.01
N LYS A 95 -10.33 20.91 -4.81
CA LYS A 95 -11.22 21.72 -5.64
C LYS A 95 -11.66 23.02 -4.94
N ASN A 96 -11.78 23.00 -3.59
CA ASN A 96 -12.25 24.12 -2.78
C ASN A 96 -11.52 24.15 -1.42
N ARG A 97 -12.02 24.95 -0.46
CA ARG A 97 -11.52 24.95 0.92
C ARG A 97 -11.66 23.55 1.53
N LEU A 98 -10.57 23.04 2.11
CA LEU A 98 -10.54 21.72 2.74
C LEU A 98 -11.60 21.62 3.84
N SER A 99 -12.48 20.64 3.72
CA SER A 99 -13.33 20.20 4.83
C SER A 99 -12.48 19.39 5.82
N THR A 100 -12.79 19.47 7.10
CA THR A 100 -12.17 18.62 8.13
C THR A 100 -12.39 17.13 7.87
N LYS A 101 -13.41 16.78 7.08
CA LYS A 101 -13.74 15.42 6.67
C LYS A 101 -13.04 14.97 5.37
N GLU A 102 -12.27 15.84 4.73
CA GLU A 102 -11.55 15.49 3.50
C GLU A 102 -10.08 15.18 3.75
N LEU A 103 -9.57 14.21 3.00
CA LEU A 103 -8.17 13.85 2.94
C LEU A 103 -7.72 13.82 1.48
N ILE A 104 -6.79 14.70 1.13
CA ILE A 104 -6.22 14.77 -0.19
C ILE A 104 -5.06 13.79 -0.27
N ILE A 105 -5.18 12.80 -1.14
CA ILE A 105 -4.10 11.87 -1.48
C ILE A 105 -3.95 11.89 -3.00
N PRO A 106 -2.99 12.65 -3.54
CA PRO A 106 -2.73 12.66 -4.98
C PRO A 106 -2.34 11.27 -5.48
N THR A 107 -2.59 11.01 -6.75
CA THR A 107 -2.01 9.85 -7.42
C THR A 107 -0.52 10.08 -7.60
N GLY A 108 0.29 9.14 -7.15
CA GLY A 108 1.75 9.25 -7.20
C GLY A 108 2.41 7.87 -7.21
N ALA A 109 3.75 7.85 -7.15
CA ALA A 109 4.54 6.63 -7.17
C ALA A 109 4.37 5.76 -5.90
N ALA A 110 3.99 6.36 -4.76
CA ALA A 110 3.79 5.60 -3.53
C ALA A 110 2.48 4.82 -3.55
N PHE A 111 2.53 3.58 -3.07
CA PHE A 111 1.35 2.73 -2.89
C PHE A 111 0.37 3.33 -1.86
N GLY A 112 -0.91 2.98 -1.99
CA GLY A 112 -1.91 3.35 -0.98
C GLY A 112 -2.64 4.67 -1.27
N THR A 113 -2.96 4.95 -2.54
CA THR A 113 -3.75 6.14 -2.91
C THR A 113 -5.24 6.05 -2.54
N GLY A 114 -5.68 4.93 -1.93
CA GLY A 114 -7.10 4.68 -1.60
C GLY A 114 -7.92 4.05 -2.72
N GLU A 115 -7.38 3.95 -3.95
CA GLU A 115 -8.07 3.29 -5.07
C GLU A 115 -8.02 1.77 -4.96
N HIS A 116 -6.93 1.27 -4.38
CA HIS A 116 -6.76 -0.16 -4.20
C HIS A 116 -7.75 -0.69 -3.16
N GLU A 117 -8.35 -1.83 -3.44
CA GLU A 117 -9.38 -2.43 -2.60
C GLU A 117 -8.91 -2.68 -1.16
N THR A 118 -7.63 -3.09 -1.00
CA THR A 118 -7.02 -3.32 0.31
C THR A 118 -6.99 -2.06 1.17
N THR A 119 -6.57 -0.94 0.60
CA THR A 119 -6.52 0.36 1.29
C THR A 119 -7.93 0.83 1.68
N ALA A 120 -8.89 0.71 0.76
CA ALA A 120 -10.28 1.08 1.02
C ALA A 120 -10.92 0.21 2.12
N MET A 121 -10.62 -1.08 2.16
CA MET A 121 -11.07 -1.99 3.23
C MET A 121 -10.44 -1.63 4.58
N SER A 122 -9.13 -1.39 4.61
CA SER A 122 -8.43 -0.98 5.85
C SER A 122 -8.98 0.33 6.42
N LEU A 123 -9.22 1.33 5.57
CA LEU A 123 -9.83 2.60 5.98
C LEU A 123 -11.24 2.40 6.58
N ARG A 124 -12.07 1.55 5.97
CA ARG A 124 -13.42 1.25 6.49
C ARG A 124 -13.38 0.50 7.80
N LEU A 125 -12.46 -0.46 7.96
CA LEU A 125 -12.27 -1.17 9.22
C LEU A 125 -11.79 -0.22 10.31
N LEU A 126 -10.85 0.68 10.01
CA LEU A 126 -10.33 1.66 10.96
C LEU A 126 -11.44 2.64 11.41
N GLU A 127 -12.20 3.17 10.46
CA GLU A 127 -13.33 4.06 10.75
C GLU A 127 -14.36 3.36 11.63
N LYS A 128 -14.77 2.13 11.27
CA LYS A 128 -15.74 1.34 12.02
C LYS A 128 -15.26 1.03 13.44
N LEU A 129 -13.99 0.62 13.60
CA LEU A 129 -13.40 0.31 14.89
C LEU A 129 -13.39 1.53 15.82
N THR A 130 -13.00 2.69 15.29
CA THR A 130 -12.74 3.89 16.11
C THR A 130 -13.93 4.87 16.16
N ARG A 131 -15.07 4.54 15.55
CA ARG A 131 -16.21 5.45 15.40
C ARG A 131 -16.69 6.03 16.72
N ASN A 132 -16.75 5.22 17.75
CA ASN A 132 -17.25 5.58 19.07
C ASN A 132 -16.13 5.72 20.11
N TRP A 133 -14.88 5.79 19.68
CA TRP A 133 -13.78 5.98 20.61
C TRP A 133 -13.62 7.43 21.00
N LYS A 134 -13.20 7.67 22.23
CA LYS A 134 -12.78 8.98 22.68
C LYS A 134 -11.43 9.35 22.04
N PRO A 135 -11.15 10.64 21.82
CA PRO A 135 -9.82 11.10 21.41
C PRO A 135 -8.71 10.58 22.34
N GLY A 136 -7.52 10.41 21.80
CA GLY A 136 -6.35 10.05 22.63
C GLY A 136 -5.73 8.71 22.32
N TRP A 137 -6.33 7.88 21.47
CA TRP A 137 -5.81 6.58 21.08
C TRP A 137 -4.57 6.67 20.16
N SER A 138 -3.88 5.54 20.06
CA SER A 138 -2.60 5.43 19.36
C SER A 138 -2.62 4.43 18.22
N ILE A 139 -1.84 4.71 17.16
CA ILE A 139 -1.70 3.83 16.01
C ILE A 139 -0.27 3.76 15.50
N VAL A 140 0.11 2.57 15.06
CA VAL A 140 1.29 2.34 14.22
C VAL A 140 0.87 1.78 12.88
N ASP A 141 1.21 2.46 11.79
CA ASP A 141 0.94 2.07 10.42
C ASP A 141 2.22 1.48 9.79
N LEU A 142 2.23 0.16 9.59
CA LEU A 142 3.36 -0.61 9.07
C LEU A 142 3.23 -0.78 7.55
N GLY A 143 4.25 -0.35 6.81
CA GLY A 143 4.16 -0.19 5.35
C GLY A 143 3.24 0.97 5.01
N THR A 144 3.53 2.16 5.58
CA THR A 144 2.61 3.32 5.53
C THR A 144 2.39 3.86 4.12
N GLY A 145 3.32 3.63 3.18
CA GLY A 145 3.22 4.08 1.79
C GLY A 145 2.95 5.58 1.68
N SER A 146 1.82 5.94 1.10
CA SER A 146 1.37 7.35 0.97
C SER A 146 1.02 8.01 2.31
N GLY A 147 1.01 7.28 3.42
CA GLY A 147 0.60 7.75 4.74
C GLY A 147 -0.91 7.77 4.96
N ILE A 148 -1.71 7.28 4.03
CA ILE A 148 -3.17 7.46 4.03
C ILE A 148 -3.84 6.91 5.31
N LEU A 149 -3.44 5.74 5.82
CA LEU A 149 -4.02 5.16 7.03
C LEU A 149 -3.63 5.96 8.28
N ALA A 150 -2.37 6.36 8.38
CA ALA A 150 -1.87 7.21 9.45
C ALA A 150 -2.57 8.58 9.46
N LEU A 151 -2.73 9.21 8.29
CA LEU A 151 -3.42 10.49 8.16
C LEU A 151 -4.94 10.37 8.44
N ALA A 152 -5.56 9.28 8.00
CA ALA A 152 -6.95 8.98 8.34
C ALA A 152 -7.14 8.78 9.85
N ALA A 153 -6.20 8.12 10.52
CA ALA A 153 -6.24 7.95 11.98
C ALA A 153 -6.21 9.30 12.71
N LYS A 154 -5.42 10.28 12.24
CA LYS A 154 -5.46 11.65 12.79
C LYS A 154 -6.84 12.30 12.59
N ARG A 155 -7.47 12.11 11.44
CA ARG A 155 -8.84 12.57 11.19
C ARG A 155 -9.87 11.86 12.08
N PHE A 156 -9.56 10.65 12.55
CA PHE A 156 -10.35 9.87 13.49
C PHE A 156 -9.92 10.09 14.97
N GLU A 157 -9.19 11.19 15.22
CA GLU A 157 -8.83 11.67 16.57
C GLU A 157 -7.75 10.83 17.27
N ALA A 158 -6.93 10.07 16.52
CA ALA A 158 -5.71 9.50 17.07
C ALA A 158 -4.74 10.63 17.47
N THR A 159 -4.17 10.56 18.66
CA THR A 159 -3.19 11.56 19.13
C THR A 159 -1.76 11.13 18.85
N ARG A 160 -1.46 9.85 18.98
CA ARG A 160 -0.13 9.27 18.76
C ARG A 160 -0.16 8.43 17.49
N VAL A 161 0.42 8.96 16.42
CA VAL A 161 0.43 8.31 15.10
C VAL A 161 1.85 8.16 14.60
N ILE A 162 2.21 6.92 14.26
CA ILE A 162 3.51 6.57 13.69
C ILE A 162 3.27 5.83 12.38
N GLY A 163 3.92 6.29 11.31
CA GLY A 163 3.97 5.59 10.03
C GLY A 163 5.39 5.10 9.73
N ILE A 164 5.54 3.83 9.38
CA ILE A 164 6.83 3.21 9.09
C ILE A 164 6.79 2.61 7.70
N ASP A 165 7.82 2.87 6.90
CA ASP A 165 8.06 2.23 5.61
C ASP A 165 9.55 2.02 5.41
N SER A 166 9.91 0.96 4.70
CA SER A 166 11.31 0.71 4.32
C SER A 166 11.79 1.60 3.18
N ASP A 167 10.85 2.14 2.38
CA ASP A 167 11.15 3.02 1.26
C ASP A 167 11.21 4.50 1.72
N PRO A 168 12.38 5.16 1.60
CA PRO A 168 12.50 6.58 1.89
C PRO A 168 11.58 7.46 1.02
N THR A 169 11.29 7.04 -0.21
CA THR A 169 10.40 7.77 -1.14
C THR A 169 8.96 7.74 -0.65
N ALA A 170 8.50 6.60 -0.14
CA ALA A 170 7.19 6.48 0.51
C ALA A 170 7.08 7.42 1.72
N ILE A 171 8.13 7.49 2.55
CA ILE A 171 8.16 8.40 3.71
C ILE A 171 8.16 9.87 3.28
N SER A 172 8.87 10.24 2.21
CA SER A 172 8.81 11.61 1.67
C SER A 172 7.37 11.94 1.22
N THR A 173 6.76 11.06 0.44
CA THR A 173 5.37 11.20 -0.03
C THR A 173 4.38 11.31 1.13
N ALA A 174 4.51 10.48 2.17
CA ALA A 174 3.65 10.53 3.35
C ALA A 174 3.75 11.88 4.08
N LYS A 175 4.95 12.44 4.21
CA LYS A 175 5.19 13.77 4.80
C LYS A 175 4.61 14.90 3.93
N GLU A 176 4.72 14.79 2.61
CA GLU A 176 4.12 15.75 1.67
C GLU A 176 2.59 15.72 1.76
N ASN A 177 2.00 14.53 1.80
CA ASN A 177 0.57 14.35 2.00
C ASN A 177 0.10 14.91 3.35
N ALA A 178 0.88 14.74 4.41
CA ALA A 178 0.57 15.35 5.71
C ALA A 178 0.52 16.87 5.62
N ARG A 179 1.53 17.50 4.99
CA ARG A 179 1.56 18.96 4.77
C ARG A 179 0.38 19.44 3.93
N ALA A 180 0.08 18.77 2.81
CA ALA A 180 -1.04 19.10 1.91
C ALA A 180 -2.39 19.07 2.63
N ASN A 181 -2.54 18.19 3.61
CA ASN A 181 -3.73 18.02 4.43
C ASN A 181 -3.73 18.84 5.72
N LYS A 182 -2.69 19.61 5.99
CA LYS A 182 -2.50 20.34 7.27
C LYS A 182 -2.64 19.41 8.48
N VAL A 183 -2.14 18.18 8.34
CA VAL A 183 -2.08 17.19 9.42
C VAL A 183 -0.69 17.26 10.03
N HIS A 184 -0.65 17.60 11.31
CA HIS A 184 0.57 17.69 12.09
C HIS A 184 0.68 16.51 13.05
N ASP A 185 1.82 16.36 13.70
CA ASP A 185 2.05 15.38 14.77
C ASP A 185 1.89 13.91 14.33
N VAL A 186 2.30 13.60 13.09
CA VAL A 186 2.50 12.24 12.61
C VAL A 186 3.98 11.97 12.47
N ASN A 187 4.47 10.93 13.15
CA ASN A 187 5.87 10.54 13.09
C ASN A 187 6.10 9.55 11.95
N PHE A 188 6.44 10.05 10.76
CA PHE A 188 6.84 9.24 9.63
C PHE A 188 8.34 8.97 9.63
N ARG A 189 8.74 7.69 9.55
CA ARG A 189 10.14 7.29 9.58
C ARG A 189 10.44 6.11 8.67
N VAL A 190 11.64 6.11 8.10
CA VAL A 190 12.18 4.96 7.38
C VAL A 190 12.51 3.85 8.38
N GLY A 191 12.07 2.63 8.10
CA GLY A 191 12.36 1.48 8.94
C GLY A 191 11.82 0.17 8.37
N ASP A 192 12.55 -0.90 8.66
CA ASP A 192 12.10 -2.25 8.31
C ASP A 192 11.07 -2.74 9.35
N VAL A 193 9.87 -3.09 8.89
CA VAL A 193 8.78 -3.60 9.72
C VAL A 193 9.17 -4.88 10.47
N ARG A 194 10.09 -5.68 9.90
CA ARG A 194 10.65 -6.88 10.55
C ARG A 194 11.44 -6.56 11.82
N ARG A 195 12.02 -5.38 11.89
CA ARG A 195 12.82 -4.90 13.02
C ARG A 195 12.04 -4.01 13.98
N CYS A 196 10.77 -3.76 13.67
CA CYS A 196 9.91 -2.93 14.49
C CYS A 196 9.57 -3.68 15.79
N LYS A 197 9.97 -3.10 16.93
CA LYS A 197 9.59 -3.59 18.26
C LYS A 197 8.46 -2.72 18.78
N LEU A 198 7.27 -3.29 18.87
CA LEU A 198 6.13 -2.69 19.57
C LEU A 198 6.18 -3.15 21.03
N GLY A 199 5.97 -2.25 21.99
CA GLY A 199 5.90 -2.61 23.41
C GLY A 199 6.67 -1.69 24.36
N LYS A 200 6.98 -2.16 25.57
CA LYS A 200 7.52 -1.40 26.70
C LYS A 200 8.86 -0.69 26.47
N SER A 201 9.59 -1.04 25.42
CA SER A 201 10.80 -0.32 25.05
C SER A 201 10.47 0.86 24.13
N ARG A 202 11.14 1.99 24.34
CA ARG A 202 11.08 3.14 23.41
C ARG A 202 11.26 2.67 21.99
N LEU A 203 10.26 2.87 21.14
CA LEU A 203 10.48 2.83 19.70
C LEU A 203 11.59 3.86 19.44
N ARG A 204 12.78 3.41 19.00
CA ARG A 204 13.94 4.30 18.78
C ARG A 204 13.52 5.53 18.01
N GLY A 205 13.81 6.71 18.56
CA GLY A 205 13.43 8.00 17.97
C GLY A 205 12.02 8.50 18.32
N THR A 206 11.32 7.87 19.26
CA THR A 206 10.03 8.34 19.78
C THR A 206 10.03 8.38 21.30
N SER A 207 9.25 9.30 21.88
CA SER A 207 8.96 9.34 23.33
C SER A 207 7.93 8.26 23.75
N TYR A 208 7.56 7.34 22.86
CA TYR A 208 6.50 6.38 23.09
C TYR A 208 6.92 5.29 24.08
N ARG A 209 6.19 5.19 25.18
CA ARG A 209 6.24 4.09 26.15
C ARG A 209 4.81 3.57 26.33
N GLY A 210 4.56 2.29 26.06
CA GLY A 210 3.28 1.67 26.35
C GLY A 210 2.69 0.82 25.22
N GLU A 211 1.48 0.37 25.43
CA GLU A 211 0.72 -0.43 24.47
C GLU A 211 0.21 0.45 23.33
N VAL A 212 0.13 -0.12 22.13
CA VAL A 212 -0.44 0.51 20.94
C VAL A 212 -1.89 0.09 20.84
N ASP A 213 -2.81 1.05 20.71
CA ASP A 213 -4.23 0.70 20.56
C ASP A 213 -4.47 -0.02 19.24
N VAL A 214 -3.96 0.49 18.12
CA VAL A 214 -4.18 -0.08 16.79
C VAL A 214 -2.85 -0.24 16.04
N VAL A 215 -2.67 -1.38 15.40
CA VAL A 215 -1.68 -1.55 14.34
C VAL A 215 -2.42 -1.77 13.03
N THR A 216 -2.07 -0.99 12.01
CA THR A 216 -2.45 -1.25 10.62
C THR A 216 -1.25 -1.80 9.85
N ALA A 217 -1.49 -2.81 9.00
CA ALA A 217 -0.48 -3.36 8.12
C ALA A 217 -1.14 -3.82 6.81
N ASN A 218 -0.87 -3.09 5.72
CA ASN A 218 -1.32 -3.44 4.38
C ASN A 218 -0.12 -3.96 3.59
N LEU A 219 0.26 -5.22 3.86
CA LEU A 219 1.49 -5.86 3.42
C LEU A 219 1.19 -7.22 2.78
N PHE A 220 2.15 -7.79 2.06
CA PHE A 220 2.04 -9.15 1.55
C PHE A 220 1.94 -10.18 2.66
N SER A 221 1.23 -11.28 2.39
CA SER A 221 0.88 -12.31 3.37
C SER A 221 2.08 -12.91 4.10
N ASP A 222 3.17 -13.19 3.40
CA ASP A 222 4.38 -13.78 4.00
C ASP A 222 4.99 -12.84 5.04
N LEU A 223 5.08 -11.55 4.71
CA LEU A 223 5.58 -10.54 5.63
C LEU A 223 4.65 -10.34 6.82
N LEU A 224 3.32 -10.35 6.59
CA LEU A 224 2.34 -10.29 7.67
C LEU A 224 2.54 -11.45 8.65
N ILE A 225 2.66 -12.69 8.15
CA ILE A 225 2.86 -13.89 8.97
C ILE A 225 4.15 -13.79 9.78
N GLU A 226 5.23 -13.31 9.16
CA GLU A 226 6.54 -13.13 9.80
C GLU A 226 6.49 -12.16 10.99
N ILE A 227 5.75 -11.04 10.84
CA ILE A 227 5.74 -9.99 11.86
C ILE A 227 4.72 -10.21 12.98
N LEU A 228 3.71 -11.10 12.81
CA LEU A 228 2.66 -11.34 13.82
C LEU A 228 3.18 -11.51 15.25
N PRO A 229 4.25 -12.29 15.51
CA PRO A 229 4.76 -12.47 16.88
C PRO A 229 5.22 -11.17 17.54
N LYS A 230 5.58 -10.15 16.73
CA LYS A 230 6.09 -8.85 17.18
C LYS A 230 4.98 -7.84 17.45
N LEU A 231 3.74 -8.13 17.02
CA LEU A 231 2.60 -7.23 17.16
C LEU A 231 1.86 -7.37 18.49
N LYS A 232 2.31 -8.27 19.39
CA LYS A 232 1.64 -8.60 20.66
C LYS A 232 1.44 -7.42 21.63
N ALA A 233 2.13 -6.30 21.40
CA ALA A 233 1.94 -5.09 22.20
C ALA A 233 0.83 -4.16 21.65
N ALA A 234 0.15 -4.57 20.61
CA ALA A 234 -1.04 -3.89 20.10
C ALA A 234 -2.29 -4.54 20.66
N ARG A 235 -3.35 -3.75 20.85
CA ARG A 235 -4.66 -4.29 21.20
C ARG A 235 -5.44 -4.75 19.98
N TRP A 236 -5.45 -3.95 18.93
CA TRP A 236 -6.21 -4.19 17.70
C TRP A 236 -5.30 -4.25 16.49
N LEU A 237 -5.58 -5.17 15.57
CA LEU A 237 -4.86 -5.30 14.30
C LEU A 237 -5.83 -5.14 13.13
N ILE A 238 -5.44 -4.32 12.16
CA ILE A 238 -6.10 -4.23 10.85
C ILE A 238 -5.06 -4.67 9.81
N LEU A 239 -5.22 -5.89 9.32
CA LEU A 239 -4.29 -6.51 8.38
C LEU A 239 -4.95 -6.59 7.01
N SER A 240 -4.22 -6.24 5.94
CA SER A 240 -4.69 -6.31 4.56
C SER A 240 -3.53 -6.56 3.60
N GLY A 241 -3.80 -6.60 2.29
CA GLY A 241 -2.80 -7.03 1.30
C GLY A 241 -2.75 -8.55 1.14
N VAL A 242 -3.70 -9.27 1.73
CA VAL A 242 -3.82 -10.72 1.70
C VAL A 242 -4.64 -11.13 0.47
N LEU A 243 -4.14 -12.06 -0.33
CA LEU A 243 -4.90 -12.69 -1.41
C LEU A 243 -5.85 -13.74 -0.83
N ARG A 244 -7.02 -13.94 -1.46
CA ARG A 244 -8.00 -14.95 -1.02
C ARG A 244 -7.42 -16.36 -0.94
N GLU A 245 -6.53 -16.70 -1.84
CA GLU A 245 -5.83 -17.99 -1.85
C GLU A 245 -4.90 -18.17 -0.64
N GLN A 246 -4.37 -17.06 -0.10
CA GLN A 246 -3.48 -17.02 1.08
C GLN A 246 -4.24 -16.78 2.40
N GLU A 247 -5.56 -16.57 2.36
CA GLU A 247 -6.36 -16.29 3.57
C GLU A 247 -6.21 -17.36 4.62
N ARG A 248 -6.19 -18.64 4.22
CA ARG A 248 -6.07 -19.77 5.15
C ARG A 248 -4.75 -19.76 5.91
N ASP A 249 -3.66 -19.41 5.27
CA ASP A 249 -2.33 -19.40 5.88
C ASP A 249 -2.20 -18.25 6.89
N VAL A 250 -2.69 -17.06 6.53
CA VAL A 250 -2.70 -15.90 7.42
C VAL A 250 -3.62 -16.16 8.63
N THR A 251 -4.81 -16.71 8.44
CA THR A 251 -5.75 -17.01 9.54
C THR A 251 -5.20 -18.10 10.47
N ARG A 252 -4.53 -19.12 9.93
CA ARG A 252 -3.83 -20.14 10.72
C ARG A 252 -2.68 -19.53 11.53
N ALA A 253 -1.93 -18.60 10.95
CA ALA A 253 -0.85 -17.90 11.63
C ALA A 253 -1.38 -17.01 12.77
N LEU A 254 -2.47 -16.29 12.57
CA LEU A 254 -3.16 -15.52 13.61
C LEU A 254 -3.55 -16.42 14.79
N LYS A 255 -4.21 -17.55 14.52
CA LYS A 255 -4.60 -18.51 15.55
C LYS A 255 -3.40 -19.05 16.34
N ARG A 256 -2.30 -19.41 15.64
CA ARG A 256 -1.06 -19.87 16.32
C ARG A 256 -0.45 -18.80 17.22
N ASN A 257 -0.63 -17.53 16.89
CA ASN A 257 -0.17 -16.41 17.70
C ASN A 257 -1.17 -15.96 18.79
N LYS A 258 -2.29 -16.68 18.99
CA LYS A 258 -3.35 -16.35 19.95
C LYS A 258 -4.00 -14.98 19.66
N ILE A 259 -4.20 -14.70 18.40
CA ILE A 259 -4.84 -13.48 17.90
C ILE A 259 -6.23 -13.86 17.38
N ASP A 260 -7.27 -13.26 17.95
CA ASP A 260 -8.65 -13.58 17.60
C ASP A 260 -9.14 -12.71 16.44
N ILE A 261 -9.66 -13.36 15.41
CA ILE A 261 -10.26 -12.70 14.25
C ILE A 261 -11.69 -12.29 14.60
N LEU A 262 -11.99 -11.01 14.45
CA LEU A 262 -13.31 -10.47 14.69
C LEU A 262 -14.10 -10.29 13.40
N GLN A 263 -13.44 -9.84 12.33
CA GLN A 263 -14.08 -9.62 11.05
C GLN A 263 -13.12 -9.95 9.90
N LEU A 264 -13.70 -10.56 8.86
CA LEU A 264 -13.05 -10.80 7.57
C LEU A 264 -13.83 -10.07 6.49
N HIS A 265 -13.17 -9.16 5.81
CA HIS A 265 -13.73 -8.45 4.67
C HIS A 265 -13.06 -8.91 3.39
N ARG A 266 -13.85 -9.37 2.43
CA ARG A 266 -13.38 -9.86 1.12
C ARG A 266 -13.92 -8.96 0.00
N ARG A 267 -13.02 -8.49 -0.87
CA ARG A 267 -13.40 -7.71 -2.04
C ARG A 267 -12.48 -8.07 -3.21
N GLY A 268 -13.08 -8.48 -4.33
CA GLY A 268 -12.32 -9.02 -5.44
C GLY A 268 -11.46 -10.21 -4.99
N LYS A 269 -10.20 -10.17 -5.28
CA LYS A 269 -9.20 -11.17 -4.86
C LYS A 269 -8.55 -10.88 -3.49
N TRP A 270 -8.98 -9.83 -2.80
CA TRP A 270 -8.32 -9.34 -1.60
C TRP A 270 -9.12 -9.59 -0.32
N VAL A 271 -8.38 -9.70 0.77
CA VAL A 271 -8.92 -9.88 2.12
C VAL A 271 -8.33 -8.83 3.06
N ALA A 272 -9.18 -8.29 3.93
CA ALA A 272 -8.77 -7.48 5.07
C ALA A 272 -9.35 -8.08 6.35
N ILE A 273 -8.58 -8.04 7.42
CA ILE A 273 -8.84 -8.71 8.69
C ILE A 273 -8.83 -7.69 9.80
N LEU A 274 -9.87 -7.66 10.61
CA LEU A 274 -9.85 -7.02 11.92
C LEU A 274 -9.66 -8.12 12.99
N ALA A 275 -8.64 -7.96 13.80
CA ALA A 275 -8.31 -8.92 14.85
C ALA A 275 -7.99 -8.21 16.17
N VAL A 276 -8.06 -8.95 17.28
CA VAL A 276 -7.77 -8.48 18.63
C VAL A 276 -6.77 -9.40 19.31
N ILE A 277 -5.86 -8.84 20.07
CA ILE A 277 -4.92 -9.55 20.93
C ILE A 277 -5.49 -9.53 22.34
N ARG A 278 -5.64 -10.72 22.93
CA ARG A 278 -6.12 -10.89 24.31
C ARG A 278 -4.97 -10.84 25.31
#